data_113631351d08e9975715cdcde3d8d4c5
#
_entry.id   113631351d08e9975715cdcde3d8d4c5
#
_cell.length_a   1.000
_cell.length_b   1.000
_cell.length_c   1.000
_cell.angle_alpha   90.00
_cell.angle_beta   90.00
_cell.angle_gamma   90.00
#
_symmetry.space_group_name_H-M   'P 1'
#
loop_
_entity.id
_entity.type
_entity.pdbx_description
1 polymer ?
#
loop_
_entity_poly.entity_id
_entity_poly.type
_entity_poly.pdbx_seq_one_letter_code
_entity_poly.pdbx_strand_id
1 'polypeptide(L)'
;IALELTRESLRRHKPVVTANKAMLAHHGAALAADAEAHDVDLAFEAAVAGGIPIVKGLREGLAGDRVERVFGILNGTCNYILTVMRETGREFADVLGEAQALGYAEADPSFDVDGIDAAHKLALLAAIAFGGKPRFDAIHIEGIRRVSALDIEFADELGYRIKLLGTARMTPAGLEQRLHPTMVKKSSPIARVDGVFNAVGIEADPVGLVMHEGRGAGGGPTASAVVADLIDLARGNRRATFGLPSRLLADHPVAPMSAHRGSYYIRLMVLDQPGVLADVAAVLRDQDVSIEALIQRARNPNQPVPIVLTSHETVEARMTAALAAIGAFATVLEPPHMIRIEPD
;
A
#
# COMPACT_ATOMS: atom_id res chain seq x y z
N ILE A 1 -12.85 20.91 -12.55
CA ILE A 1 -12.07 21.62 -13.58
C ILE A 1 -11.17 20.62 -14.34
N ALA A 2 -10.24 19.89 -13.69
CA ALA A 2 -9.31 18.99 -14.40
C ALA A 2 -10.03 17.93 -15.26
N LEU A 3 -11.05 17.26 -14.71
CA LEU A 3 -11.85 16.26 -15.42
C LEU A 3 -12.53 16.86 -16.67
N GLU A 4 -13.12 18.03 -16.55
CA GLU A 4 -13.81 18.72 -17.65
C GLU A 4 -12.84 19.14 -18.75
N LEU A 5 -11.67 19.71 -18.37
CA LEU A 5 -10.65 20.07 -19.33
C LEU A 5 -10.09 18.85 -20.08
N THR A 6 -9.89 17.74 -19.36
CA THR A 6 -9.44 16.49 -19.97
C THR A 6 -10.47 15.99 -20.98
N ARG A 7 -11.75 15.88 -20.59
CA ARG A 7 -12.83 15.46 -21.49
C ARG A 7 -12.96 16.36 -22.71
N GLU A 8 -12.91 17.67 -22.52
CA GLU A 8 -13.04 18.63 -23.62
C GLU A 8 -11.84 18.53 -24.59
N SER A 9 -10.63 18.31 -24.06
CA SER A 9 -9.44 18.07 -24.90
C SER A 9 -9.60 16.82 -25.76
N LEU A 10 -10.01 15.71 -25.16
CA LEU A 10 -10.26 14.45 -25.89
C LEU A 10 -11.32 14.61 -26.96
N ARG A 11 -12.45 15.28 -26.67
CA ARG A 11 -13.53 15.57 -27.64
C ARG A 11 -13.06 16.43 -28.81
N ARG A 12 -12.05 17.27 -28.59
CA ARG A 12 -11.42 18.10 -29.65
C ARG A 12 -10.27 17.37 -30.36
N HIS A 13 -10.22 16.07 -30.27
CA HIS A 13 -9.16 15.24 -30.87
C HIS A 13 -7.74 15.67 -30.44
N LYS A 14 -7.56 16.07 -29.16
CA LYS A 14 -6.26 16.40 -28.59
C LYS A 14 -5.85 15.31 -27.61
N PRO A 15 -4.68 14.68 -27.81
CA PRO A 15 -4.15 13.74 -26.83
C PRO A 15 -3.85 14.45 -25.50
N VAL A 16 -3.93 13.74 -24.41
CA VAL A 16 -3.72 14.26 -23.06
C VAL A 16 -2.62 13.49 -22.35
N VAL A 17 -1.67 14.20 -21.77
CA VAL A 17 -0.70 13.68 -20.80
C VAL A 17 -1.03 14.26 -19.43
N THR A 18 -1.19 13.40 -18.41
CA THR A 18 -1.62 13.84 -17.09
C THR A 18 -0.89 13.12 -15.96
N ALA A 19 -0.61 13.84 -14.87
CA ALA A 19 -0.15 13.28 -13.59
C ALA A 19 -1.27 13.20 -12.54
N ASN A 20 -2.53 13.48 -12.92
CA ASN A 20 -3.64 13.55 -11.98
C ASN A 20 -4.19 12.16 -11.63
N LYS A 21 -3.52 11.49 -10.69
CA LYS A 21 -3.87 10.14 -10.22
C LYS A 21 -5.28 10.02 -9.65
N ALA A 22 -5.73 11.04 -8.89
CA ALA A 22 -7.07 11.03 -8.30
C ALA A 22 -8.16 11.04 -9.38
N MET A 23 -8.02 11.90 -10.39
CA MET A 23 -8.93 11.94 -11.54
C MET A 23 -8.99 10.59 -12.25
N LEU A 24 -7.83 9.94 -12.46
CA LEU A 24 -7.76 8.65 -13.15
C LEU A 24 -8.29 7.51 -12.28
N ALA A 25 -8.05 7.51 -10.97
CA ALA A 25 -8.55 6.48 -10.05
C ALA A 25 -10.09 6.45 -9.99
N HIS A 26 -10.73 7.62 -10.11
CA HIS A 26 -12.19 7.75 -10.06
C HIS A 26 -12.87 7.74 -11.44
N HIS A 27 -12.19 8.22 -12.48
CA HIS A 27 -12.80 8.44 -13.80
C HIS A 27 -12.02 7.82 -14.95
N GLY A 28 -10.92 7.10 -14.67
CA GLY A 28 -9.98 6.62 -15.67
C GLY A 28 -10.61 5.73 -16.73
N ALA A 29 -11.49 4.81 -16.35
CA ALA A 29 -12.16 3.92 -17.31
C ALA A 29 -13.03 4.71 -18.31
N ALA A 30 -13.78 5.71 -17.84
CA ALA A 30 -14.59 6.57 -18.70
C ALA A 30 -13.72 7.47 -19.59
N LEU A 31 -12.62 8.00 -19.05
CA LEU A 31 -11.67 8.81 -19.82
C LEU A 31 -10.94 7.99 -20.88
N ALA A 32 -10.62 6.72 -20.61
CA ALA A 32 -10.06 5.81 -21.59
C ALA A 32 -11.04 5.55 -22.75
N ALA A 33 -12.31 5.35 -22.43
CA ALA A 33 -13.37 5.20 -23.44
C ALA A 33 -13.57 6.49 -24.26
N ASP A 34 -13.55 7.67 -23.61
CA ASP A 34 -13.62 8.96 -24.29
C ASP A 34 -12.43 9.15 -25.24
N ALA A 35 -11.21 8.79 -24.83
CA ALA A 35 -10.00 8.87 -25.66
C ALA A 35 -10.10 7.95 -26.90
N GLU A 36 -10.50 6.70 -26.71
CA GLU A 36 -10.69 5.72 -27.80
C GLU A 36 -11.78 6.18 -28.77
N ALA A 37 -12.91 6.70 -28.29
CA ALA A 37 -14.01 7.16 -29.13
C ALA A 37 -13.62 8.33 -30.06
N HIS A 38 -12.62 9.12 -29.66
CA HIS A 38 -12.12 10.27 -30.43
C HIS A 38 -10.77 10.00 -31.12
N ASP A 39 -10.30 8.75 -31.09
CA ASP A 39 -9.06 8.31 -31.74
C ASP A 39 -7.84 9.11 -31.25
N VAL A 40 -7.72 9.37 -29.96
CA VAL A 40 -6.59 10.06 -29.29
C VAL A 40 -6.08 9.27 -28.10
N ASP A 41 -4.89 9.65 -27.63
CA ASP A 41 -4.25 8.98 -26.49
C ASP A 41 -4.48 9.75 -25.19
N LEU A 42 -4.61 8.98 -24.11
CA LEU A 42 -4.56 9.45 -22.73
C LEU A 42 -3.39 8.73 -22.03
N ALA A 43 -2.28 9.47 -21.80
CA ALA A 43 -1.06 8.94 -21.18
C ALA A 43 -0.88 9.49 -19.77
N PHE A 44 -0.31 8.69 -18.86
CA PHE A 44 -0.27 9.03 -17.45
C PHE A 44 0.90 8.44 -16.65
N GLU A 45 2.05 8.23 -17.27
CA GLU A 45 3.24 7.69 -16.58
C GLU A 45 3.54 8.44 -15.28
N ALA A 46 3.47 9.78 -15.31
CA ALA A 46 3.72 10.63 -14.16
C ALA A 46 2.69 10.53 -13.02
N ALA A 47 1.57 9.86 -13.23
CA ALA A 47 0.53 9.69 -12.21
C ALA A 47 0.88 8.63 -11.16
N VAL A 48 1.79 7.69 -11.48
CA VAL A 48 2.16 6.59 -10.58
C VAL A 48 3.66 6.58 -10.37
N ALA A 49 4.08 6.67 -9.11
CA ALA A 49 5.49 6.58 -8.68
C ALA A 49 6.45 7.53 -9.41
N GLY A 50 5.96 8.67 -9.88
CA GLY A 50 6.72 9.81 -10.40
C GLY A 50 7.72 9.46 -11.50
N GLY A 51 9.00 9.39 -11.16
CA GLY A 51 10.08 9.12 -12.13
C GLY A 51 10.35 7.64 -12.42
N ILE A 52 9.62 6.72 -11.79
CA ILE A 52 9.72 5.28 -12.04
C ILE A 52 8.87 4.94 -13.28
N PRO A 53 9.44 4.37 -14.36
CA PRO A 53 8.68 4.03 -15.58
C PRO A 53 7.83 2.77 -15.37
N ILE A 54 6.91 2.82 -14.41
CA ILE A 54 6.16 1.63 -13.97
C ILE A 54 4.92 1.36 -14.79
N VAL A 55 4.22 2.40 -15.27
CA VAL A 55 3.03 2.23 -16.11
C VAL A 55 3.42 1.54 -17.41
N LYS A 56 4.48 2.02 -18.08
CA LYS A 56 5.02 1.39 -19.30
C LYS A 56 5.63 0.02 -19.01
N GLY A 57 6.38 -0.09 -17.91
CA GLY A 57 6.98 -1.36 -17.48
C GLY A 57 5.92 -2.45 -17.32
N LEU A 58 4.82 -2.14 -16.65
CA LEU A 58 3.73 -3.08 -16.42
C LEU A 58 2.88 -3.32 -17.68
N ARG A 59 2.51 -2.24 -18.40
CA ARG A 59 1.61 -2.29 -19.54
C ARG A 59 2.24 -2.88 -20.81
N GLU A 60 3.53 -2.60 -21.04
CA GLU A 60 4.25 -2.93 -22.26
C GLU A 60 5.36 -3.96 -22.01
N GLY A 61 6.15 -3.75 -20.96
CA GLY A 61 7.29 -4.60 -20.64
C GLY A 61 6.90 -6.00 -20.16
N LEU A 62 5.77 -6.11 -19.45
CA LEU A 62 5.25 -7.35 -18.92
C LEU A 62 3.97 -7.83 -19.63
N ALA A 63 3.70 -7.33 -20.83
CA ALA A 63 2.48 -7.68 -21.58
C ALA A 63 2.41 -9.18 -21.95
N GLY A 64 3.52 -9.89 -21.94
CA GLY A 64 3.60 -11.33 -22.20
C GLY A 64 3.44 -12.20 -20.97
N ASP A 65 3.38 -11.59 -19.77
CA ASP A 65 3.35 -12.31 -18.52
C ASP A 65 1.97 -12.24 -17.86
N ARG A 66 1.67 -13.24 -17.03
CA ARG A 66 0.50 -13.24 -16.19
C ARG A 66 0.86 -12.65 -14.83
N VAL A 67 0.44 -11.42 -14.57
CA VAL A 67 0.66 -10.80 -13.27
C VAL A 67 -0.14 -11.52 -12.19
N GLU A 68 0.53 -11.93 -11.11
CA GLU A 68 -0.03 -12.60 -9.95
C GLU A 68 -0.23 -11.62 -8.78
N ARG A 69 0.75 -10.72 -8.60
CA ARG A 69 0.72 -9.69 -7.57
C ARG A 69 1.46 -8.43 -8.02
N VAL A 70 0.91 -7.27 -7.69
CA VAL A 70 1.62 -6.00 -7.72
C VAL A 70 1.62 -5.41 -6.31
N PHE A 71 2.77 -4.93 -5.85
CA PHE A 71 2.91 -4.34 -4.54
C PHE A 71 3.93 -3.20 -4.55
N GLY A 72 3.86 -2.29 -3.58
CA GLY A 72 4.85 -1.21 -3.58
C GLY A 72 4.74 -0.22 -2.43
N ILE A 73 5.85 0.50 -2.25
CA ILE A 73 5.95 1.71 -1.44
C ILE A 73 5.60 2.88 -2.38
N LEU A 74 4.37 3.37 -2.29
CA LEU A 74 3.80 4.31 -3.24
C LEU A 74 3.75 5.76 -2.73
N ASN A 75 4.16 5.99 -1.46
CA ASN A 75 4.21 7.31 -0.85
C ASN A 75 5.57 7.56 -0.17
N GLY A 76 6.31 8.55 -0.66
CA GLY A 76 7.65 8.89 -0.17
C GLY A 76 7.64 9.53 1.22
N THR A 77 6.62 10.33 1.55
CA THR A 77 6.48 10.97 2.87
C THR A 77 6.34 9.93 3.97
N CYS A 78 5.44 8.96 3.79
CA CYS A 78 5.28 7.87 4.75
C CYS A 78 6.54 7.02 4.88
N ASN A 79 7.21 6.70 3.75
CA ASN A 79 8.44 5.92 3.81
C ASN A 79 9.57 6.68 4.52
N TYR A 80 9.68 8.00 4.31
CA TYR A 80 10.61 8.85 5.05
C TYR A 80 10.33 8.81 6.55
N ILE A 81 9.07 9.04 6.97
CA ILE A 81 8.69 9.04 8.38
C ILE A 81 9.05 7.70 9.04
N LEU A 82 8.64 6.57 8.46
CA LEU A 82 8.94 5.25 8.99
C LEU A 82 10.45 4.94 9.02
N THR A 83 11.21 5.45 8.05
CA THR A 83 12.68 5.32 8.02
C THR A 83 13.31 6.08 9.18
N VAL A 84 12.96 7.35 9.39
CA VAL A 84 13.52 8.18 10.46
C VAL A 84 13.10 7.68 11.83
N MET A 85 11.84 7.25 12.02
CA MET A 85 11.40 6.61 13.27
C MET A 85 12.28 5.40 13.61
N ARG A 86 12.56 4.55 12.62
CA ARG A 86 13.45 3.38 12.78
C ARG A 86 14.87 3.77 13.17
N GLU A 87 15.43 4.78 12.52
CA GLU A 87 16.84 5.17 12.70
C GLU A 87 17.08 5.92 14.01
N THR A 88 16.06 6.62 14.50
CA THR A 88 16.20 7.53 15.66
C THR A 88 15.45 7.09 16.89
N GLY A 89 14.52 6.13 16.79
CA GLY A 89 13.64 5.71 17.89
C GLY A 89 12.61 6.77 18.31
N ARG A 90 12.42 7.84 17.52
CA ARG A 90 11.45 8.90 17.81
C ARG A 90 10.03 8.46 17.44
N GLU A 91 9.05 9.05 18.11
CA GLU A 91 7.64 8.81 17.85
C GLU A 91 7.15 9.51 16.56
N PHE A 92 6.05 8.98 16.01
CA PHE A 92 5.45 9.47 14.76
C PHE A 92 5.23 10.99 14.73
N ALA A 93 4.71 11.58 15.82
CA ALA A 93 4.40 13.01 15.88
C ALA A 93 5.64 13.89 15.73
N ASP A 94 6.75 13.50 16.36
CA ASP A 94 8.01 14.25 16.33
C ASP A 94 8.64 14.22 14.93
N VAL A 95 8.62 13.04 14.30
CA VAL A 95 9.16 12.85 12.95
C VAL A 95 8.28 13.50 11.89
N LEU A 96 6.96 13.49 12.07
CA LEU A 96 6.05 14.22 11.19
C LEU A 96 6.33 15.73 11.23
N GLY A 97 6.52 16.32 12.42
CA GLY A 97 6.89 17.74 12.55
C GLY A 97 8.19 18.09 11.82
N GLU A 98 9.20 17.22 11.87
CA GLU A 98 10.43 17.37 11.09
C GLU A 98 10.19 17.28 9.58
N ALA A 99 9.40 16.29 9.13
CA ALA A 99 9.04 16.14 7.72
C ALA A 99 8.32 17.37 7.17
N GLN A 100 7.46 18.00 7.98
CA GLN A 100 6.79 19.26 7.63
C GLN A 100 7.79 20.42 7.54
N ALA A 101 8.71 20.54 8.49
CA ALA A 101 9.74 21.57 8.47
C ALA A 101 10.69 21.45 7.26
N LEU A 102 10.95 20.23 6.79
CA LEU A 102 11.75 19.95 5.61
C LEU A 102 10.97 20.05 4.29
N GLY A 103 9.66 20.28 4.34
CA GLY A 103 8.80 20.36 3.16
C GLY A 103 8.46 19.00 2.51
N TYR A 104 8.67 17.89 3.21
CA TYR A 104 8.27 16.55 2.76
C TYR A 104 6.80 16.24 3.08
N ALA A 105 6.21 16.92 4.05
CA ALA A 105 4.79 16.85 4.39
C ALA A 105 4.19 18.26 4.40
N GLU A 106 2.94 18.37 3.96
CA GLU A 106 2.16 19.61 4.02
C GLU A 106 1.63 19.87 5.44
N ALA A 107 1.09 21.06 5.70
CA ALA A 107 0.49 21.41 6.98
C ALA A 107 -0.67 20.47 7.36
N ASP A 108 -1.49 20.07 6.37
CA ASP A 108 -2.41 18.94 6.51
C ASP A 108 -1.82 17.72 5.80
N PRO A 109 -1.19 16.80 6.53
CA PRO A 109 -0.53 15.64 5.96
C PRO A 109 -1.47 14.46 5.70
N SER A 110 -2.78 14.61 5.96
CA SER A 110 -3.75 13.49 5.98
C SER A 110 -3.78 12.73 4.66
N PHE A 111 -3.65 13.44 3.53
CA PHE A 111 -3.65 12.81 2.22
C PHE A 111 -2.51 11.78 2.04
N ASP A 112 -1.35 12.05 2.65
CA ASP A 112 -0.20 11.15 2.64
C ASP A 112 -0.30 10.12 3.77
N VAL A 113 -0.35 10.58 5.04
CA VAL A 113 -0.16 9.69 6.20
C VAL A 113 -1.34 8.75 6.45
N ASP A 114 -2.54 9.10 5.95
CA ASP A 114 -3.72 8.23 5.99
C ASP A 114 -3.82 7.31 4.76
N GLY A 115 -2.85 7.40 3.82
CA GLY A 115 -2.67 6.47 2.71
C GLY A 115 -3.45 6.79 1.43
N ILE A 116 -4.19 7.89 1.37
CA ILE A 116 -5.07 8.23 0.23
C ILE A 116 -4.27 8.42 -1.06
N ASP A 117 -3.13 9.14 -1.00
CA ASP A 117 -2.23 9.31 -2.15
C ASP A 117 -1.77 7.97 -2.73
N ALA A 118 -1.30 7.08 -1.87
CA ALA A 118 -0.81 5.76 -2.28
C ALA A 118 -1.93 4.86 -2.81
N ALA A 119 -3.13 4.96 -2.25
CA ALA A 119 -4.29 4.20 -2.70
C ALA A 119 -4.73 4.59 -4.13
N HIS A 120 -4.70 5.89 -4.50
CA HIS A 120 -4.96 6.30 -5.88
C HIS A 120 -3.98 5.65 -6.86
N LYS A 121 -2.69 5.58 -6.51
CA LYS A 121 -1.66 4.94 -7.34
C LYS A 121 -1.88 3.43 -7.43
N LEU A 122 -2.24 2.79 -6.31
CA LEU A 122 -2.54 1.36 -6.28
C LEU A 122 -3.74 1.00 -7.17
N ALA A 123 -4.81 1.82 -7.17
CA ALA A 123 -5.96 1.61 -8.06
C ALA A 123 -5.56 1.56 -9.54
N LEU A 124 -4.64 2.44 -9.95
CA LEU A 124 -4.14 2.49 -11.33
C LEU A 124 -3.24 1.30 -11.66
N LEU A 125 -2.33 0.93 -10.75
CA LEU A 125 -1.48 -0.25 -10.94
C LEU A 125 -2.30 -1.53 -11.03
N ALA A 126 -3.28 -1.71 -10.15
CA ALA A 126 -4.17 -2.87 -10.15
C ALA A 126 -5.00 -2.95 -11.46
N ALA A 127 -5.48 -1.81 -11.95
CA ALA A 127 -6.22 -1.77 -13.22
C ALA A 127 -5.38 -2.27 -14.39
N ILE A 128 -4.11 -1.85 -14.49
CA ILE A 128 -3.21 -2.30 -15.55
C ILE A 128 -2.82 -3.76 -15.35
N ALA A 129 -2.42 -4.13 -14.13
CA ALA A 129 -1.91 -5.46 -13.80
C ALA A 129 -2.93 -6.58 -14.07
N PHE A 130 -4.20 -6.32 -13.79
CA PHE A 130 -5.28 -7.32 -13.88
C PHE A 130 -6.28 -7.04 -15.00
N GLY A 131 -5.99 -6.09 -15.88
CA GLY A 131 -6.86 -5.76 -17.01
C GLY A 131 -8.26 -5.30 -16.60
N GLY A 132 -8.37 -4.59 -15.47
CA GLY A 132 -9.64 -4.15 -14.89
C GLY A 132 -9.87 -2.65 -14.94
N LYS A 133 -11.04 -2.22 -14.47
CA LYS A 133 -11.32 -0.80 -14.23
C LYS A 133 -10.63 -0.35 -12.93
N PRO A 134 -10.10 0.87 -12.85
CA PRO A 134 -9.64 1.41 -11.57
C PRO A 134 -10.79 1.45 -10.54
N ARG A 135 -10.54 0.90 -9.35
CA ARG A 135 -11.54 0.78 -8.28
C ARG A 135 -10.96 1.30 -6.96
N PHE A 136 -10.87 2.62 -6.82
CA PHE A 136 -10.37 3.25 -5.59
C PHE A 136 -11.23 2.90 -4.37
N ASP A 137 -12.54 2.88 -4.54
CA ASP A 137 -13.55 2.55 -3.53
C ASP A 137 -13.46 1.11 -2.99
N ALA A 138 -12.76 0.23 -3.70
CA ALA A 138 -12.57 -1.17 -3.32
C ALA A 138 -11.27 -1.42 -2.51
N ILE A 139 -10.47 -0.39 -2.30
CA ILE A 139 -9.19 -0.54 -1.59
C ILE A 139 -9.42 -0.43 -0.09
N HIS A 140 -8.95 -1.42 0.68
CA HIS A 140 -8.82 -1.29 2.12
C HIS A 140 -7.64 -0.38 2.45
N ILE A 141 -7.87 0.70 3.20
CA ILE A 141 -6.86 1.73 3.47
C ILE A 141 -6.67 1.91 4.96
N GLU A 142 -5.43 1.76 5.43
CA GLU A 142 -4.98 2.13 6.76
C GLU A 142 -3.69 2.96 6.65
N GLY A 143 -3.65 4.12 7.32
CA GLY A 143 -2.48 4.99 7.37
C GLY A 143 -1.46 4.57 8.44
N ILE A 144 -0.39 5.38 8.56
CA ILE A 144 0.74 5.08 9.46
C ILE A 144 0.64 5.73 10.86
N ARG A 145 -0.43 6.48 11.15
CA ARG A 145 -0.53 7.26 12.41
C ARG A 145 -0.46 6.41 13.68
N ARG A 146 -0.84 5.14 13.60
CA ARG A 146 -0.87 4.22 14.75
C ARG A 146 0.42 3.44 14.94
N VAL A 147 1.36 3.53 14.01
CA VAL A 147 2.67 2.88 14.14
C VAL A 147 3.50 3.65 15.17
N SER A 148 3.91 2.98 16.24
CA SER A 148 4.75 3.54 17.29
C SER A 148 6.23 3.18 17.10
N ALA A 149 7.12 3.91 17.77
CA ALA A 149 8.52 3.55 17.85
C ALA A 149 8.72 2.14 18.43
N LEU A 150 7.88 1.76 19.39
CA LEU A 150 7.89 0.42 19.99
C LEU A 150 7.54 -0.68 18.98
N ASP A 151 6.56 -0.46 18.09
CA ASP A 151 6.24 -1.43 17.02
C ASP A 151 7.43 -1.62 16.07
N ILE A 152 8.14 -0.52 15.75
CA ILE A 152 9.33 -0.56 14.88
C ILE A 152 10.48 -1.32 15.56
N GLU A 153 10.69 -1.11 16.86
CA GLU A 153 11.70 -1.82 17.64
C GLU A 153 11.45 -3.33 17.66
N PHE A 154 10.21 -3.75 17.98
CA PHE A 154 9.84 -5.17 17.97
C PHE A 154 9.88 -5.78 16.56
N ALA A 155 9.47 -5.03 15.53
CA ALA A 155 9.61 -5.48 14.17
C ALA A 155 11.09 -5.75 13.82
N ASP A 156 11.99 -4.86 14.23
CA ASP A 156 13.42 -5.03 14.01
C ASP A 156 13.99 -6.26 14.70
N GLU A 157 13.59 -6.51 15.95
CA GLU A 157 13.99 -7.70 16.71
C GLU A 157 13.48 -9.00 16.05
N LEU A 158 12.24 -8.98 15.56
CA LEU A 158 11.63 -10.12 14.86
C LEU A 158 12.17 -10.32 13.43
N GLY A 159 13.09 -9.45 12.95
CA GLY A 159 13.70 -9.58 11.62
C GLY A 159 12.91 -8.91 10.49
N TYR A 160 12.02 -7.99 10.82
CA TYR A 160 11.17 -7.27 9.86
C TYR A 160 11.48 -5.78 9.78
N ARG A 161 10.92 -5.14 8.76
CA ARG A 161 10.78 -3.68 8.59
C ARG A 161 9.30 -3.34 8.42
N ILE A 162 8.83 -2.24 8.99
CA ILE A 162 7.48 -1.74 8.74
C ILE A 162 7.51 -0.77 7.57
N LYS A 163 6.68 -1.02 6.56
CA LYS A 163 6.47 -0.16 5.39
C LYS A 163 4.98 0.11 5.20
N LEU A 164 4.61 1.29 4.67
CA LEU A 164 3.27 1.47 4.13
C LEU A 164 3.24 0.82 2.76
N LEU A 165 2.65 -0.37 2.69
CA LEU A 165 2.67 -1.20 1.48
C LEU A 165 1.28 -1.24 0.84
N GLY A 166 1.21 -0.86 -0.44
CA GLY A 166 0.06 -1.14 -1.29
C GLY A 166 0.24 -2.50 -1.95
N THR A 167 -0.78 -3.34 -1.92
CA THR A 167 -0.76 -4.66 -2.56
C THR A 167 -2.07 -4.91 -3.30
N ALA A 168 -1.98 -5.43 -4.52
CA ALA A 168 -3.12 -5.96 -5.25
C ALA A 168 -2.79 -7.35 -5.80
N ARG A 169 -3.73 -8.29 -5.65
CA ARG A 169 -3.61 -9.66 -6.17
C ARG A 169 -4.97 -10.27 -6.48
N MET A 170 -5.00 -11.16 -7.46
CA MET A 170 -6.20 -11.95 -7.73
C MET A 170 -6.30 -13.11 -6.74
N THR A 171 -7.48 -13.26 -6.14
CA THR A 171 -7.80 -14.36 -5.21
C THR A 171 -9.05 -15.12 -5.68
N PRO A 172 -9.36 -16.29 -5.11
CA PRO A 172 -10.63 -16.96 -5.39
C PRO A 172 -11.87 -16.11 -5.03
N ALA A 173 -11.75 -15.15 -4.11
CA ALA A 173 -12.83 -14.24 -3.72
C ALA A 173 -12.95 -13.00 -4.62
N GLY A 174 -12.00 -12.79 -5.54
CA GLY A 174 -11.91 -11.64 -6.42
C GLY A 174 -10.58 -10.88 -6.30
N LEU A 175 -10.55 -9.65 -6.81
CA LEU A 175 -9.39 -8.77 -6.72
C LEU A 175 -9.28 -8.20 -5.30
N GLU A 176 -8.24 -8.61 -4.57
CA GLU A 176 -7.86 -8.04 -3.29
C GLU A 176 -6.98 -6.82 -3.53
N GLN A 177 -7.37 -5.68 -2.95
CA GLN A 177 -6.60 -4.45 -2.97
C GLN A 177 -6.52 -3.89 -1.55
N ARG A 178 -5.32 -3.71 -1.03
CA ARG A 178 -5.08 -3.24 0.34
C ARG A 178 -3.87 -2.33 0.41
N LEU A 179 -3.95 -1.33 1.26
CA LEU A 179 -2.88 -0.40 1.60
C LEU A 179 -2.86 -0.22 3.11
N HIS A 180 -1.81 -0.63 3.76
CA HIS A 180 -1.68 -0.53 5.21
C HIS A 180 -0.21 -0.66 5.65
N PRO A 181 0.13 -0.28 6.90
CA PRO A 181 1.40 -0.65 7.50
C PRO A 181 1.57 -2.17 7.44
N THR A 182 2.73 -2.61 6.97
CA THR A 182 3.03 -4.03 6.74
C THR A 182 4.43 -4.35 7.22
N MET A 183 4.59 -5.42 7.96
CA MET A 183 5.88 -6.01 8.27
C MET A 183 6.40 -6.80 7.06
N VAL A 184 7.54 -6.40 6.54
CA VAL A 184 8.25 -7.08 5.45
C VAL A 184 9.57 -7.63 5.98
N LYS A 185 9.96 -8.85 5.60
CA LYS A 185 11.24 -9.44 6.03
C LYS A 185 12.41 -8.57 5.61
N LYS A 186 13.41 -8.41 6.48
CA LYS A 186 14.64 -7.66 6.20
C LYS A 186 15.42 -8.20 5.00
N SER A 187 15.25 -9.47 4.66
CA SER A 187 15.83 -10.12 3.47
C SER A 187 15.16 -9.68 2.18
N SER A 188 13.91 -9.26 2.22
CA SER A 188 13.16 -8.81 1.03
C SER A 188 13.76 -7.51 0.47
N PRO A 189 13.91 -7.38 -0.87
CA PRO A 189 14.41 -6.17 -1.50
C PRO A 189 13.64 -4.91 -1.08
N ILE A 190 12.31 -4.98 -0.99
CA ILE A 190 11.46 -3.81 -0.66
C ILE A 190 11.68 -3.29 0.77
N ALA A 191 12.16 -4.13 1.68
CA ALA A 191 12.49 -3.72 3.05
C ALA A 191 13.65 -2.71 3.11
N ARG A 192 14.50 -2.68 2.07
CA ARG A 192 15.70 -1.83 1.98
C ARG A 192 15.45 -0.49 1.30
N VAL A 193 14.26 -0.26 0.80
CA VAL A 193 13.86 1.01 0.19
C VAL A 193 13.59 2.02 1.29
N ASP A 194 14.51 2.94 1.52
CA ASP A 194 14.49 3.90 2.63
C ASP A 194 14.29 5.36 2.16
N GLY A 195 14.07 6.26 3.11
CA GLY A 195 13.90 7.69 2.87
C GLY A 195 12.70 8.00 1.98
N VAL A 196 12.86 8.92 1.04
CA VAL A 196 11.77 9.41 0.16
C VAL A 196 11.55 8.55 -1.09
N PHE A 197 12.26 7.42 -1.21
CA PHE A 197 12.17 6.55 -2.37
C PHE A 197 10.87 5.76 -2.41
N ASN A 198 10.35 5.55 -3.61
CA ASN A 198 9.28 4.62 -3.92
C ASN A 198 9.84 3.37 -4.56
N ALA A 199 9.11 2.27 -4.45
CA ALA A 199 9.40 1.05 -5.19
C ALA A 199 8.12 0.33 -5.54
N VAL A 200 8.10 -0.35 -6.69
CA VAL A 200 7.02 -1.23 -7.12
C VAL A 200 7.59 -2.57 -7.50
N GLY A 201 7.10 -3.62 -6.86
CA GLY A 201 7.37 -5.01 -7.18
C GLY A 201 6.19 -5.61 -7.94
N ILE A 202 6.49 -6.44 -8.93
CA ILE A 202 5.53 -7.17 -9.73
C ILE A 202 5.96 -8.62 -9.74
N GLU A 203 5.11 -9.51 -9.28
CA GLU A 203 5.27 -10.95 -9.43
C GLU A 203 4.42 -11.40 -10.61
N ALA A 204 5.06 -12.04 -11.57
CA ALA A 204 4.40 -12.50 -12.78
C ALA A 204 5.02 -13.79 -13.30
N ASP A 205 4.24 -14.60 -14.00
CA ASP A 205 4.62 -15.88 -14.58
C ASP A 205 4.72 -15.73 -16.11
N PRO A 206 5.87 -16.03 -16.74
CA PRO A 206 7.03 -16.75 -16.20
C PRO A 206 8.22 -15.88 -15.73
N VAL A 207 8.16 -14.54 -15.75
CA VAL A 207 9.32 -13.68 -15.48
C VAL A 207 9.78 -13.71 -14.00
N GLY A 208 8.88 -14.06 -13.07
CA GLY A 208 9.14 -14.01 -11.64
C GLY A 208 8.99 -12.58 -11.06
N LEU A 209 9.80 -12.25 -10.05
CA LEU A 209 9.76 -10.93 -9.41
C LEU A 209 10.58 -9.91 -10.19
N VAL A 210 9.91 -8.84 -10.62
CA VAL A 210 10.53 -7.63 -11.16
C VAL A 210 10.31 -6.48 -10.18
N MET A 211 11.34 -5.70 -9.85
CA MET A 211 11.22 -4.56 -8.95
C MET A 211 11.84 -3.30 -9.57
N HIS A 212 11.13 -2.20 -9.47
CA HIS A 212 11.57 -0.86 -9.86
C HIS A 212 11.64 0.03 -8.63
N GLU A 213 12.74 0.75 -8.47
CA GLU A 213 12.95 1.72 -7.38
C GLU A 213 13.38 3.06 -7.95
N GLY A 214 12.95 4.15 -7.32
CA GLY A 214 13.32 5.48 -7.75
C GLY A 214 12.62 6.59 -6.96
N ARG A 215 12.80 7.83 -7.40
CA ARG A 215 12.10 8.98 -6.82
C ARG A 215 10.64 9.00 -7.26
N GLY A 216 9.74 8.84 -6.30
CA GLY A 216 8.29 8.78 -6.54
C GLY A 216 7.61 10.13 -6.75
N ALA A 217 8.31 11.24 -6.47
CA ALA A 217 7.79 12.61 -6.58
C ALA A 217 8.93 13.60 -6.83
N GLY A 218 8.56 14.85 -7.11
CA GLY A 218 9.47 15.95 -7.37
C GLY A 218 9.41 16.45 -8.80
N GLY A 219 9.75 17.73 -9.03
CA GLY A 219 9.62 18.38 -10.34
C GLY A 219 10.39 17.68 -11.46
N GLY A 220 11.66 17.30 -11.21
CA GLY A 220 12.49 16.59 -12.19
C GLY A 220 11.94 15.21 -12.57
N PRO A 221 11.73 14.30 -11.61
CA PRO A 221 11.15 12.98 -11.87
C PRO A 221 9.80 13.03 -12.59
N THR A 222 8.88 13.90 -12.13
CA THR A 222 7.57 14.07 -12.76
C THR A 222 7.69 14.60 -14.18
N ALA A 223 8.55 15.61 -14.42
CA ALA A 223 8.80 16.16 -15.75
C ALA A 223 9.39 15.10 -16.70
N SER A 224 10.31 14.26 -16.21
CA SER A 224 10.88 13.17 -17.01
C SER A 224 9.79 12.22 -17.53
N ALA A 225 8.86 11.80 -16.67
CA ALA A 225 7.76 10.92 -17.07
C ALA A 225 6.78 11.59 -18.03
N VAL A 226 6.42 12.88 -17.78
CA VAL A 226 5.56 13.65 -18.69
C VAL A 226 6.22 13.81 -20.07
N VAL A 227 7.51 14.15 -20.12
CA VAL A 227 8.23 14.31 -21.38
C VAL A 227 8.35 12.97 -22.12
N ALA A 228 8.55 11.86 -21.40
CA ALA A 228 8.56 10.53 -22.01
C ALA A 228 7.23 10.20 -22.69
N ASP A 229 6.09 10.53 -22.06
CA ASP A 229 4.76 10.35 -22.67
C ASP A 229 4.57 11.29 -23.89
N LEU A 230 5.01 12.55 -23.81
CA LEU A 230 4.97 13.46 -24.95
C LEU A 230 5.80 12.98 -26.14
N ILE A 231 6.97 12.39 -25.87
CA ILE A 231 7.83 11.80 -26.91
C ILE A 231 7.14 10.60 -27.56
N ASP A 232 6.47 9.73 -26.79
CA ASP A 232 5.74 8.59 -27.36
C ASP A 232 4.59 9.06 -28.25
N LEU A 233 3.83 10.07 -27.83
CA LEU A 233 2.79 10.68 -28.65
C LEU A 233 3.37 11.26 -29.95
N ALA A 234 4.50 11.97 -29.88
CA ALA A 234 5.17 12.54 -31.05
C ALA A 234 5.71 11.48 -32.03
N ARG A 235 6.04 10.29 -31.52
CA ARG A 235 6.47 9.12 -32.33
C ARG A 235 5.31 8.31 -32.90
N GLY A 236 4.07 8.63 -32.54
CA GLY A 236 2.89 7.86 -32.92
C GLY A 236 2.78 6.51 -32.21
N ASN A 237 3.43 6.33 -31.06
CA ASN A 237 3.37 5.12 -30.24
C ASN A 237 2.03 5.07 -29.51
N ARG A 238 0.97 4.67 -30.20
CA ARG A 238 -0.37 4.58 -29.63
C ARG A 238 -0.54 3.34 -28.76
N ARG A 239 -1.18 3.52 -27.61
CA ARG A 239 -1.47 2.44 -26.65
C ARG A 239 -2.83 2.65 -26.00
N ALA A 240 -3.51 1.55 -25.72
CA ALA A 240 -4.69 1.60 -24.87
C ALA A 240 -4.30 2.10 -23.48
N THR A 241 -5.06 3.04 -22.91
CA THR A 241 -4.75 3.76 -21.67
C THR A 241 -4.33 2.83 -20.52
N PHE A 242 -5.09 1.73 -20.31
CA PHE A 242 -4.82 0.72 -19.28
C PHE A 242 -4.27 -0.61 -19.83
N GLY A 243 -3.65 -0.59 -21.02
CA GLY A 243 -3.08 -1.79 -21.66
C GLY A 243 -4.07 -2.61 -22.48
N LEU A 244 -5.36 -2.47 -22.21
CA LEU A 244 -6.46 -3.10 -22.97
C LEU A 244 -7.44 -2.05 -23.47
N PRO A 245 -8.12 -2.28 -24.59
CA PRO A 245 -9.25 -1.47 -25.02
C PRO A 245 -10.29 -1.32 -23.90
N SER A 246 -10.82 -0.11 -23.72
CA SER A 246 -11.71 0.23 -22.59
C SER A 246 -12.91 -0.72 -22.45
N ARG A 247 -13.45 -1.21 -23.59
CA ARG A 247 -14.55 -2.19 -23.64
C ARG A 247 -14.20 -3.57 -23.10
N LEU A 248 -12.90 -3.87 -22.96
CA LEU A 248 -12.40 -5.15 -22.44
C LEU A 248 -11.93 -5.08 -20.98
N LEU A 249 -11.94 -3.88 -20.38
CA LEU A 249 -11.61 -3.73 -18.96
C LEU A 249 -12.65 -4.44 -18.10
N ALA A 250 -12.18 -5.44 -17.37
CA ALA A 250 -13.03 -6.26 -16.50
C ALA A 250 -13.54 -5.47 -15.28
N ASP A 251 -14.72 -5.85 -14.81
CA ASP A 251 -15.26 -5.41 -13.52
C ASP A 251 -15.09 -6.55 -12.53
N HIS A 252 -13.88 -6.66 -11.97
CA HIS A 252 -13.53 -7.77 -11.08
C HIS A 252 -14.36 -7.72 -9.79
N PRO A 253 -14.83 -8.88 -9.28
CA PRO A 253 -15.35 -8.96 -7.92
C PRO A 253 -14.34 -8.45 -6.92
N VAL A 254 -14.80 -7.75 -5.89
CA VAL A 254 -13.94 -7.23 -4.81
C VAL A 254 -13.80 -8.29 -3.73
N ALA A 255 -12.57 -8.70 -3.43
CA ALA A 255 -12.29 -9.55 -2.27
C ALA A 255 -12.36 -8.70 -1.00
N PRO A 256 -13.28 -8.98 -0.06
CA PRO A 256 -13.38 -8.19 1.16
C PRO A 256 -12.17 -8.46 2.06
N MET A 257 -11.71 -7.43 2.80
CA MET A 257 -10.57 -7.56 3.71
C MET A 257 -10.80 -8.64 4.78
N SER A 258 -12.03 -8.87 5.20
CA SER A 258 -12.38 -9.94 6.13
C SER A 258 -12.04 -11.35 5.64
N ALA A 259 -11.90 -11.55 4.33
CA ALA A 259 -11.48 -12.82 3.71
C ALA A 259 -9.96 -12.93 3.52
N HIS A 260 -9.21 -11.86 3.80
CA HIS A 260 -7.74 -11.87 3.71
C HIS A 260 -7.15 -12.98 4.58
N ARG A 261 -6.13 -13.66 4.07
CA ARG A 261 -5.36 -14.67 4.80
C ARG A 261 -3.91 -14.22 4.90
N GLY A 262 -3.39 -14.18 6.12
CA GLY A 262 -2.02 -13.77 6.40
C GLY A 262 -1.62 -14.04 7.84
N SER A 263 -0.37 -13.74 8.16
CA SER A 263 0.16 -13.72 9.53
C SER A 263 0.09 -12.30 10.09
N TYR A 264 0.05 -12.19 11.41
CA TYR A 264 -0.19 -10.92 12.08
C TYR A 264 0.80 -10.73 13.22
N TYR A 265 1.30 -9.52 13.34
CA TYR A 265 1.91 -8.97 14.54
C TYR A 265 0.82 -8.31 15.37
N ILE A 266 0.83 -8.55 16.67
CA ILE A 266 -0.11 -7.99 17.63
C ILE A 266 0.67 -7.42 18.81
N ARG A 267 0.42 -6.16 19.16
CA ARG A 267 0.92 -5.55 20.40
C ARG A 267 -0.25 -5.25 21.33
N LEU A 268 -0.13 -5.72 22.55
CA LEU A 268 -1.06 -5.47 23.66
C LEU A 268 -0.31 -4.70 24.74
N MET A 269 -0.93 -3.63 25.25
CA MET A 269 -0.49 -2.96 26.49
C MET A 269 -1.35 -3.48 27.64
N VAL A 270 -0.76 -4.23 28.56
CA VAL A 270 -1.50 -4.93 29.62
C VAL A 270 -0.93 -4.62 31.02
N LEU A 271 -1.76 -4.80 32.04
CA LEU A 271 -1.25 -4.87 33.42
C LEU A 271 -0.48 -6.18 33.63
N ASP A 272 0.74 -6.11 34.19
CA ASP A 272 1.55 -7.30 34.49
C ASP A 272 0.95 -8.06 35.68
N GLN A 273 -0.01 -8.93 35.39
CA GLN A 273 -0.74 -9.77 36.36
C GLN A 273 -0.76 -11.23 35.94
N PRO A 274 -0.73 -12.16 36.94
CA PRO A 274 -0.91 -13.57 36.64
C PRO A 274 -2.25 -13.83 35.93
N GLY A 275 -2.21 -14.68 34.89
CA GLY A 275 -3.40 -15.06 34.13
C GLY A 275 -3.63 -14.30 32.82
N VAL A 276 -3.15 -13.06 32.68
CA VAL A 276 -3.39 -12.24 31.49
C VAL A 276 -3.01 -12.96 30.20
N LEU A 277 -1.82 -13.57 30.17
CA LEU A 277 -1.38 -14.32 28.97
C LEU A 277 -2.25 -15.56 28.71
N ALA A 278 -2.71 -16.24 29.77
CA ALA A 278 -3.59 -17.40 29.62
C ALA A 278 -4.95 -16.99 29.04
N ASP A 279 -5.52 -15.86 29.49
CA ASP A 279 -6.78 -15.33 28.98
C ASP A 279 -6.64 -14.92 27.50
N VAL A 280 -5.56 -14.22 27.14
CA VAL A 280 -5.26 -13.86 25.74
C VAL A 280 -5.12 -15.11 24.87
N ALA A 281 -4.36 -16.11 25.33
CA ALA A 281 -4.17 -17.37 24.59
C ALA A 281 -5.48 -18.18 24.45
N ALA A 282 -6.36 -18.14 25.46
CA ALA A 282 -7.67 -18.76 25.40
C ALA A 282 -8.56 -18.14 24.30
N VAL A 283 -8.60 -16.81 24.22
CA VAL A 283 -9.37 -16.12 23.15
C VAL A 283 -8.81 -16.44 21.77
N LEU A 284 -7.49 -16.42 21.58
CA LEU A 284 -6.87 -16.77 20.31
C LEU A 284 -7.20 -18.20 19.89
N ARG A 285 -7.10 -19.16 20.83
CA ARG A 285 -7.52 -20.56 20.62
C ARG A 285 -8.99 -20.66 20.19
N ASP A 286 -9.89 -19.96 20.88
CA ASP A 286 -11.33 -20.02 20.62
C ASP A 286 -11.71 -19.42 19.26
N GLN A 287 -10.87 -18.56 18.70
CA GLN A 287 -10.96 -18.03 17.34
C GLN A 287 -10.12 -18.82 16.31
N ASP A 288 -9.54 -19.98 16.72
CA ASP A 288 -8.69 -20.81 15.86
C ASP A 288 -7.50 -20.01 15.28
N VAL A 289 -6.87 -19.19 16.13
CA VAL A 289 -5.66 -18.42 15.82
C VAL A 289 -4.47 -19.05 16.55
N SER A 290 -3.50 -19.53 15.79
CA SER A 290 -2.28 -20.15 16.35
C SER A 290 -1.19 -19.09 16.52
N ILE A 291 -0.57 -19.06 17.70
CA ILE A 291 0.57 -18.19 18.02
C ILE A 291 1.83 -18.81 17.43
N GLU A 292 2.64 -18.00 16.71
CA GLU A 292 3.95 -18.38 16.19
C GLU A 292 5.06 -18.02 17.18
N ALA A 293 5.06 -16.77 17.64
CA ALA A 293 6.03 -16.25 18.61
C ALA A 293 5.36 -15.36 19.64
N LEU A 294 6.01 -15.24 20.80
CA LEU A 294 5.59 -14.38 21.90
C LEU A 294 6.82 -13.71 22.49
N ILE A 295 6.75 -12.41 22.67
CA ILE A 295 7.77 -11.62 23.37
C ILE A 295 7.09 -10.87 24.52
N GLN A 296 7.55 -11.12 25.74
CA GLN A 296 7.26 -10.31 26.91
C GLN A 296 8.60 -9.94 27.57
N ARG A 297 8.95 -8.65 27.52
CA ARG A 297 10.14 -8.13 28.17
C ARG A 297 9.77 -7.64 29.55
N ALA A 298 10.65 -7.77 30.48
CA ALA A 298 10.58 -7.27 31.84
C ALA A 298 9.31 -7.69 32.63
N ARG A 299 9.48 -7.98 33.88
CA ARG A 299 8.42 -8.15 34.86
C ARG A 299 8.29 -6.86 35.66
N ASN A 300 7.09 -6.26 35.63
CA ASN A 300 6.82 -5.05 36.37
C ASN A 300 5.42 -5.14 36.99
N PRO A 301 5.29 -5.84 38.15
CA PRO A 301 3.99 -6.21 38.73
C PRO A 301 3.04 -5.02 38.86
N ASN A 302 1.82 -5.17 38.32
CA ASN A 302 0.76 -4.15 38.26
C ASN A 302 1.12 -2.85 37.51
N GLN A 303 2.17 -2.86 36.68
CA GLN A 303 2.48 -1.76 35.77
C GLN A 303 2.12 -2.14 34.34
N PRO A 304 1.90 -1.15 33.45
CA PRO A 304 1.75 -1.40 32.03
C PRO A 304 2.99 -2.05 31.43
N VAL A 305 2.80 -3.17 30.73
CA VAL A 305 3.88 -3.84 29.97
C VAL A 305 3.38 -4.23 28.59
N PRO A 306 4.22 -4.16 27.55
CA PRO A 306 3.88 -4.67 26.23
C PRO A 306 3.98 -6.20 26.20
N ILE A 307 2.96 -6.84 25.63
CA ILE A 307 3.04 -8.21 25.11
C ILE A 307 2.97 -8.13 23.60
N VAL A 308 3.93 -8.75 22.93
CA VAL A 308 3.97 -8.85 21.48
C VAL A 308 3.81 -10.30 21.07
N LEU A 309 2.93 -10.54 20.10
CA LEU A 309 2.64 -11.83 19.53
C LEU A 309 2.77 -11.78 18.02
N THR A 310 3.27 -12.86 17.41
CA THR A 310 3.03 -13.13 15.98
C THR A 310 2.16 -14.37 15.85
N SER A 311 1.32 -14.40 14.82
CA SER A 311 0.46 -15.56 14.53
C SER A 311 0.95 -16.30 13.31
N HIS A 312 0.66 -17.59 13.23
CA HIS A 312 0.62 -18.29 11.96
C HIS A 312 -0.47 -17.73 11.06
N GLU A 313 -0.50 -18.16 9.79
CA GLU A 313 -1.50 -17.73 8.83
C GLU A 313 -2.92 -18.01 9.33
N THR A 314 -3.76 -16.99 9.35
CA THR A 314 -5.18 -17.09 9.67
C THR A 314 -6.02 -16.13 8.83
N VAL A 315 -7.35 -16.22 8.94
CA VAL A 315 -8.29 -15.32 8.25
C VAL A 315 -8.45 -14.03 9.06
N GLU A 316 -8.40 -12.87 8.39
CA GLU A 316 -8.54 -11.54 9.00
C GLU A 316 -9.76 -11.42 9.93
N ALA A 317 -10.90 -11.97 9.52
CA ALA A 317 -12.13 -11.94 10.33
C ALA A 317 -11.94 -12.61 11.69
N ARG A 318 -11.20 -13.72 11.79
CA ARG A 318 -10.91 -14.43 13.05
C ARG A 318 -9.99 -13.59 13.92
N MET A 319 -8.93 -13.03 13.34
CA MET A 319 -8.01 -12.18 14.06
C MET A 319 -8.71 -10.94 14.61
N THR A 320 -9.53 -10.26 13.79
CA THR A 320 -10.30 -9.09 14.21
C THR A 320 -11.26 -9.42 15.37
N ALA A 321 -11.95 -10.57 15.29
CA ALA A 321 -12.83 -11.04 16.37
C ALA A 321 -12.05 -11.32 17.67
N ALA A 322 -10.87 -11.97 17.56
CA ALA A 322 -10.00 -12.21 18.70
C ALA A 322 -9.54 -10.90 19.37
N LEU A 323 -9.08 -9.93 18.57
CA LEU A 323 -8.61 -8.65 19.09
C LEU A 323 -9.73 -7.83 19.73
N ALA A 324 -10.94 -7.88 19.19
CA ALA A 324 -12.11 -7.24 19.80
C ALA A 324 -12.44 -7.85 21.18
N ALA A 325 -12.37 -9.18 21.32
CA ALA A 325 -12.59 -9.86 22.59
C ALA A 325 -11.47 -9.57 23.61
N ILE A 326 -10.19 -9.59 23.17
CA ILE A 326 -9.03 -9.27 24.00
C ILE A 326 -9.10 -7.81 24.49
N GLY A 327 -9.47 -6.88 23.62
CA GLY A 327 -9.61 -5.47 23.95
C GLY A 327 -10.69 -5.16 24.98
N ALA A 328 -11.61 -6.09 25.25
CA ALA A 328 -12.63 -5.96 26.30
C ALA A 328 -12.13 -6.36 27.71
N PHE A 329 -10.93 -6.92 27.84
CA PHE A 329 -10.40 -7.29 29.15
C PHE A 329 -9.99 -6.06 29.96
N ALA A 330 -10.35 -6.01 31.24
CA ALA A 330 -9.97 -4.92 32.14
C ALA A 330 -8.44 -4.77 32.32
N THR A 331 -7.70 -5.83 32.04
CA THR A 331 -6.22 -5.85 32.09
C THR A 331 -5.55 -5.30 30.83
N VAL A 332 -6.29 -5.10 29.74
CA VAL A 332 -5.82 -4.49 28.49
C VAL A 332 -6.07 -3.01 28.54
N LEU A 333 -5.01 -2.22 28.52
CA LEU A 333 -5.05 -0.78 28.82
C LEU A 333 -5.29 0.11 27.58
N GLU A 334 -4.97 -0.42 26.41
CA GLU A 334 -5.10 0.26 25.13
C GLU A 334 -5.75 -0.67 24.10
N PRO A 335 -6.43 -0.16 23.09
CA PRO A 335 -6.92 -0.99 22.00
C PRO A 335 -5.77 -1.81 21.40
N PRO A 336 -5.93 -3.14 21.22
CA PRO A 336 -4.93 -3.98 20.57
C PRO A 336 -4.45 -3.36 19.25
N HIS A 337 -3.14 -3.36 19.01
CA HIS A 337 -2.57 -2.91 17.76
C HIS A 337 -2.13 -4.10 16.91
N MET A 338 -2.55 -4.11 15.66
CA MET A 338 -2.27 -5.18 14.71
C MET A 338 -1.55 -4.62 13.49
N ILE A 339 -0.51 -5.33 13.03
CA ILE A 339 0.17 -5.08 11.76
C ILE A 339 0.23 -6.41 11.00
N ARG A 340 -0.13 -6.40 9.73
CA ARG A 340 -0.07 -7.59 8.88
C ARG A 340 1.36 -7.87 8.47
N ILE A 341 1.70 -9.16 8.36
CA ILE A 341 3.02 -9.63 7.94
C ILE A 341 2.90 -10.10 6.49
N GLU A 342 3.73 -9.56 5.60
CA GLU A 342 3.78 -9.98 4.20
C GLU A 342 4.43 -11.36 4.10
N PRO A 343 3.85 -12.32 3.38
CA PRO A 343 4.46 -13.61 3.12
C PRO A 343 5.78 -13.46 2.33
N ASP A 344 6.58 -14.52 2.34
CA ASP A 344 7.84 -14.62 1.57
C ASP A 344 7.61 -14.61 0.07
#